data_b3d0eea5aa21bea8188c5a151c572f93
#
_entry.id   b3d0eea5aa21bea8188c5a151c572f93
#
_cell.length_a   1.000
_cell.length_b   1.000
_cell.length_c   1.000
_cell.angle_alpha   90.00
_cell.angle_beta   90.00
_cell.angle_gamma   90.00
#
_symmetry.space_group_name_H-M   'P 1'
#
loop_
_entity.id
_entity.type
_entity.pdbx_description
1 polymer ?
#
loop_
_entity_poly.entity_id
_entity_poly.type
_entity_poly.pdbx_seq_one_letter_code
_entity_poly.pdbx_strand_id
1 'polypeptide(L)'
;RQSSMAPRTRAFTRNKHWGNGSNDDQFLFSMGSKPGPVQIVTVCKEDHSFALDTEALARVLLAPEVRDKNVVVVSVAGAFRKGKSFLLDFMLRYMYRKDDENWLGGDDEPLTGFSWRGGSEPETTGIQLWSEVFPIQKSDGTEVAVVLMDTQGAFDNQSTVKDCATIFALSTMTSSIQIYNLSQNIQEDDLQQLQLFTEYGRLAMDEIYQKPFQSLMFLIRDWSFPYEYTYGFRGGEDFLGKRLQVNETQHKELQTVRDHIHSCFSNISCFLLPHPGLNVATSPVFKGQLGAVAPEFKEQLNSLIPKLLHPDRLSEKETHGNKVTCRGLLEFFKAYIKIYQGEDLPQPKTMLPTEANNLAAVATAKDQYTKNMERVCGGDLPYVAPDSLEEKHHFYFREALHNFSKTKKMGGQEFSNRYQAELEKELEEMWQSLSKHNGAKNLFSAFRTPAVLFVLVCLLYVLSGVLLFVGLSTFALVCDCTLGVVMVSMLTWAFIRYTGRYRTVGGAIDQAAGVVLDQVRLMAPRSELLVMSTTSAQVTDMTSIYQHLKPLLCLLR
;
A
#
# COMPACT_ATOMS: atom_id res chain seq x y z
N ARG A 1 2.23 -35.53 -57.04
CA ARG A 1 1.52 -34.54 -57.87
C ARG A 1 0.80 -33.56 -56.94
N GLN A 2 1.26 -32.36 -57.02
CA GLN A 2 0.82 -31.14 -56.41
C GLN A 2 -0.62 -30.78 -56.72
N SER A 3 -1.36 -30.14 -55.83
CA SER A 3 -1.97 -28.85 -56.17
C SER A 3 -2.36 -28.08 -54.89
N SER A 4 -1.83 -26.87 -54.85
CA SER A 4 -2.10 -25.79 -53.91
C SER A 4 -3.50 -25.20 -54.13
N MET A 5 -4.16 -24.73 -53.02
CA MET A 5 -5.17 -23.67 -53.13
C MET A 5 -5.14 -22.82 -51.83
N ALA A 6 -4.77 -21.56 -52.00
CA ALA A 6 -4.83 -20.50 -51.00
C ALA A 6 -6.27 -19.95 -50.91
N PRO A 7 -6.69 -19.41 -49.76
CA PRO A 7 -7.98 -18.74 -49.67
C PRO A 7 -7.89 -17.24 -49.99
N ARG A 8 -8.82 -16.76 -50.75
CA ARG A 8 -9.01 -15.38 -51.24
C ARG A 8 -9.49 -14.45 -50.09
N THR A 9 -8.75 -13.40 -49.86
CA THR A 9 -9.18 -12.18 -49.16
C THR A 9 -10.30 -11.46 -49.93
N ARG A 10 -11.42 -11.17 -49.29
CA ARG A 10 -12.44 -10.20 -49.76
C ARG A 10 -12.23 -8.88 -49.00
N ALA A 11 -11.81 -7.86 -49.73
CA ALA A 11 -11.86 -6.47 -49.34
C ALA A 11 -13.32 -5.96 -49.38
N PHE A 12 -13.76 -5.32 -48.30
CA PHE A 12 -15.02 -4.55 -48.31
C PHE A 12 -14.66 -3.07 -48.44
N THR A 13 -15.06 -2.49 -49.53
CA THR A 13 -15.01 -1.07 -49.87
C THR A 13 -16.06 -0.27 -49.11
N ARG A 14 -15.57 0.82 -48.52
CA ARG A 14 -16.32 1.82 -47.76
C ARG A 14 -16.97 2.82 -48.72
N ASN A 15 -18.29 2.87 -48.79
CA ASN A 15 -19.04 3.98 -49.43
C ASN A 15 -19.63 4.88 -48.34
N LYS A 16 -19.16 6.14 -48.34
CA LYS A 16 -19.74 7.25 -47.57
C LYS A 16 -21.00 7.76 -48.32
N HIS A 17 -22.12 7.85 -47.62
CA HIS A 17 -23.17 8.80 -47.97
C HIS A 17 -23.64 9.55 -46.74
N TRP A 18 -23.55 10.86 -46.80
CA TRP A 18 -24.11 11.80 -45.86
C TRP A 18 -25.58 12.00 -46.14
N GLY A 19 -26.45 11.85 -45.14
CA GLY A 19 -27.84 12.23 -45.17
C GLY A 19 -28.26 12.75 -43.82
N ASN A 20 -28.61 14.03 -43.73
CA ASN A 20 -29.27 14.67 -42.58
C ASN A 20 -30.62 14.01 -42.34
N GLY A 21 -30.92 13.66 -41.07
CA GLY A 21 -32.21 13.17 -40.65
C GLY A 21 -32.33 13.10 -39.15
N SER A 22 -32.96 14.11 -38.59
CA SER A 22 -33.81 14.20 -37.38
C SER A 22 -33.74 13.17 -36.25
N ASN A 23 -33.76 13.73 -35.04
CA ASN A 23 -33.94 13.22 -33.67
C ASN A 23 -35.10 12.21 -33.46
N ASP A 24 -35.00 10.97 -33.96
CA ASP A 24 -35.95 9.93 -33.63
C ASP A 24 -35.34 8.55 -33.30
N ASP A 25 -34.00 8.43 -33.19
CA ASP A 25 -33.32 7.15 -32.87
C ASP A 25 -33.13 6.88 -31.37
N GLN A 26 -33.87 7.59 -30.49
CA GLN A 26 -33.72 7.44 -29.02
C GLN A 26 -34.74 6.49 -28.39
N PHE A 27 -35.58 5.80 -29.16
CA PHE A 27 -36.67 4.95 -28.64
C PHE A 27 -36.72 3.53 -29.20
N LEU A 28 -35.57 2.92 -29.55
CA LEU A 28 -35.50 1.48 -29.85
C LEU A 28 -34.71 0.72 -28.79
N PHE A 29 -35.00 1.00 -27.50
CA PHE A 29 -34.52 0.18 -26.40
C PHE A 29 -35.56 -0.89 -26.06
N SER A 30 -35.09 -2.14 -26.18
CA SER A 30 -35.61 -3.32 -25.54
C SER A 30 -36.97 -3.88 -26.03
N MET A 31 -36.92 -4.62 -27.12
CA MET A 31 -37.78 -5.79 -27.27
C MET A 31 -36.92 -6.99 -27.71
N GLY A 32 -36.60 -7.93 -26.76
CA GLY A 32 -36.42 -9.33 -27.14
C GLY A 32 -35.07 -10.02 -27.01
N SER A 33 -34.05 -9.53 -26.25
CA SER A 33 -32.98 -10.44 -25.88
C SER A 33 -33.34 -11.21 -24.60
N LYS A 34 -33.22 -12.56 -24.68
CA LYS A 34 -33.40 -13.38 -23.46
C LYS A 34 -32.43 -12.93 -22.38
N PRO A 35 -32.87 -12.90 -21.10
CA PRO A 35 -31.97 -12.65 -19.98
C PRO A 35 -30.75 -13.58 -20.03
N GLY A 36 -29.56 -13.04 -19.72
CA GLY A 36 -28.33 -13.80 -19.79
C GLY A 36 -27.15 -13.11 -19.07
N PRO A 37 -26.01 -13.79 -18.95
CA PRO A 37 -24.79 -13.21 -18.39
C PRO A 37 -24.22 -12.14 -19.32
N VAL A 38 -23.85 -11.00 -18.76
CA VAL A 38 -23.22 -9.87 -19.44
C VAL A 38 -21.80 -9.70 -18.95
N GLN A 39 -20.83 -9.83 -19.82
CA GLN A 39 -19.43 -9.60 -19.53
C GLN A 39 -19.20 -8.12 -19.30
N ILE A 40 -18.73 -7.74 -18.11
CA ILE A 40 -18.46 -6.33 -17.77
C ILE A 40 -16.98 -6.04 -17.60
N VAL A 41 -16.19 -6.98 -17.10
CA VAL A 41 -14.73 -6.86 -16.97
C VAL A 41 -14.08 -8.02 -17.70
N THR A 42 -13.19 -7.72 -18.63
CA THR A 42 -12.37 -8.71 -19.35
C THR A 42 -10.92 -8.59 -18.95
N VAL A 43 -10.22 -9.73 -18.92
CA VAL A 43 -8.77 -9.81 -18.76
C VAL A 43 -8.17 -10.16 -20.12
N CYS A 44 -7.29 -9.31 -20.65
CA CYS A 44 -6.56 -9.59 -21.87
C CYS A 44 -5.52 -10.68 -21.59
N LYS A 45 -5.48 -11.72 -22.43
CA LYS A 45 -4.57 -12.86 -22.26
C LYS A 45 -3.12 -12.56 -22.63
N GLU A 46 -2.90 -11.53 -23.43
CA GLU A 46 -1.57 -11.20 -23.99
C GLU A 46 -0.73 -10.37 -23.00
N ASP A 47 -1.33 -9.35 -22.41
CA ASP A 47 -0.67 -8.39 -21.53
C ASP A 47 -1.21 -8.37 -20.10
N HIS A 48 -2.24 -9.21 -19.78
CA HIS A 48 -2.92 -9.24 -18.49
C HIS A 48 -3.51 -7.88 -18.07
N SER A 49 -3.88 -7.05 -19.04
CA SER A 49 -4.60 -5.80 -18.81
C SER A 49 -6.08 -6.05 -18.55
N PHE A 50 -6.73 -5.11 -17.86
CA PHE A 50 -8.15 -5.17 -17.54
C PHE A 50 -8.91 -4.15 -18.39
N ALA A 51 -10.01 -4.58 -18.99
CA ALA A 51 -10.90 -3.70 -19.72
C ALA A 51 -12.31 -3.76 -19.13
N LEU A 52 -12.94 -2.58 -18.95
CA LEU A 52 -14.32 -2.44 -18.54
C LEU A 52 -15.19 -2.16 -19.78
N ASP A 53 -16.18 -3.01 -20.04
CA ASP A 53 -17.26 -2.70 -20.99
C ASP A 53 -18.27 -1.77 -20.32
N THR A 54 -18.00 -0.48 -20.45
CA THR A 54 -18.83 0.57 -19.84
C THR A 54 -20.25 0.61 -20.45
N GLU A 55 -20.40 0.28 -21.73
CA GLU A 55 -21.71 0.28 -22.40
C GLU A 55 -22.55 -0.90 -21.92
N ALA A 56 -21.97 -2.09 -21.81
CA ALA A 56 -22.63 -3.26 -21.27
C ALA A 56 -23.06 -3.03 -19.81
N LEU A 57 -22.18 -2.50 -18.99
CA LEU A 57 -22.47 -2.18 -17.59
C LEU A 57 -23.56 -1.10 -17.48
N ALA A 58 -23.51 -0.06 -18.30
CA ALA A 58 -24.53 0.99 -18.33
C ALA A 58 -25.92 0.44 -18.74
N ARG A 59 -25.96 -0.48 -19.70
CA ARG A 59 -27.25 -1.14 -20.10
C ARG A 59 -27.90 -1.88 -18.92
N VAL A 60 -27.11 -2.53 -18.09
CA VAL A 60 -27.62 -3.27 -16.91
C VAL A 60 -28.05 -2.31 -15.80
N LEU A 61 -27.20 -1.35 -15.44
CA LEU A 61 -27.37 -0.54 -14.23
C LEU A 61 -28.21 0.75 -14.44
N LEU A 62 -28.32 1.26 -15.66
CA LEU A 62 -29.01 2.52 -15.92
C LEU A 62 -30.44 2.34 -16.49
N ALA A 63 -30.98 1.13 -16.41
CA ALA A 63 -32.39 0.93 -16.74
C ALA A 63 -33.28 1.86 -15.89
N PRO A 64 -34.30 2.51 -16.50
CA PRO A 64 -35.11 3.55 -15.84
C PRO A 64 -35.69 3.12 -14.50
N GLU A 65 -36.02 1.83 -14.36
CA GLU A 65 -36.68 1.26 -13.19
C GLU A 65 -35.73 1.08 -11.98
N VAL A 66 -34.39 1.04 -12.20
CA VAL A 66 -33.41 0.67 -11.17
C VAL A 66 -32.28 1.68 -10.98
N ARG A 67 -31.99 2.52 -11.95
CA ARG A 67 -30.80 3.39 -11.97
C ARG A 67 -30.60 4.25 -10.71
N ASP A 68 -31.70 4.72 -10.13
CA ASP A 68 -31.68 5.64 -8.98
C ASP A 68 -32.00 4.92 -7.65
N LYS A 69 -32.23 3.59 -7.67
CA LYS A 69 -32.42 2.75 -6.48
C LYS A 69 -31.08 2.39 -5.85
N ASN A 70 -31.08 2.24 -4.52
CA ASN A 70 -29.94 1.72 -3.80
C ASN A 70 -29.66 0.29 -4.22
N VAL A 71 -28.40 -0.02 -4.48
CA VAL A 71 -28.01 -1.32 -5.02
C VAL A 71 -27.57 -2.28 -3.92
N VAL A 72 -27.95 -3.53 -4.08
CA VAL A 72 -27.43 -4.69 -3.33
C VAL A 72 -26.71 -5.58 -4.32
N VAL A 73 -25.40 -5.76 -4.14
CA VAL A 73 -24.60 -6.61 -5.02
C VAL A 73 -24.18 -7.87 -4.28
N VAL A 74 -24.63 -9.01 -4.78
CA VAL A 74 -24.21 -10.34 -4.29
C VAL A 74 -23.20 -10.92 -5.28
N SER A 75 -21.98 -11.10 -4.82
CA SER A 75 -20.87 -11.64 -5.61
C SER A 75 -20.40 -12.98 -5.10
N VAL A 76 -20.02 -13.88 -6.00
CA VAL A 76 -19.42 -15.17 -5.66
C VAL A 76 -18.02 -15.27 -6.24
N ALA A 77 -17.02 -15.39 -5.40
CA ALA A 77 -15.61 -15.57 -5.77
C ALA A 77 -15.00 -16.82 -5.11
N GLY A 78 -13.86 -17.26 -5.60
CA GLY A 78 -13.14 -18.43 -5.08
C GLY A 78 -12.50 -19.24 -6.20
N ALA A 79 -11.90 -20.39 -5.87
CA ALA A 79 -11.17 -21.22 -6.80
C ALA A 79 -12.03 -21.63 -8.03
N PHE A 80 -11.33 -21.79 -9.16
CA PHE A 80 -12.01 -22.23 -10.38
C PHE A 80 -12.58 -23.65 -10.24
N ARG A 81 -13.65 -23.96 -11.00
CA ARG A 81 -14.33 -25.29 -11.02
C ARG A 81 -14.99 -25.72 -9.69
N LYS A 82 -15.21 -24.81 -8.77
CA LYS A 82 -15.88 -25.07 -7.49
C LYS A 82 -17.36 -24.66 -7.46
N GLY A 83 -18.01 -24.54 -8.63
CA GLY A 83 -19.46 -24.35 -8.78
C GLY A 83 -20.01 -23.00 -8.34
N LYS A 84 -19.28 -21.90 -8.58
CA LYS A 84 -19.74 -20.52 -8.33
C LYS A 84 -20.97 -20.17 -9.17
N SER A 85 -20.84 -20.29 -10.49
CA SER A 85 -21.95 -20.04 -11.44
C SER A 85 -23.14 -20.98 -11.21
N PHE A 86 -22.89 -22.24 -10.82
CA PHE A 86 -23.94 -23.18 -10.43
C PHE A 86 -24.76 -22.72 -9.21
N LEU A 87 -24.11 -22.13 -8.21
CA LEU A 87 -24.79 -21.54 -7.06
C LEU A 87 -25.61 -20.31 -7.46
N LEU A 88 -25.03 -19.44 -8.29
CA LEU A 88 -25.72 -18.23 -8.79
C LEU A 88 -26.97 -18.57 -9.59
N ASP A 89 -26.99 -19.69 -10.31
CA ASP A 89 -28.18 -20.12 -11.03
C ASP A 89 -29.34 -20.52 -10.11
N PHE A 90 -29.04 -21.10 -8.95
CA PHE A 90 -30.07 -21.30 -7.93
C PHE A 90 -30.55 -19.97 -7.30
N MET A 91 -29.65 -19.00 -7.14
CA MET A 91 -30.05 -17.66 -6.70
C MET A 91 -30.95 -16.98 -7.76
N LEU A 92 -30.62 -17.10 -9.06
CA LEU A 92 -31.45 -16.60 -10.13
C LEU A 92 -32.82 -17.27 -10.12
N ARG A 93 -32.87 -18.60 -10.01
CA ARG A 93 -34.14 -19.34 -9.94
C ARG A 93 -34.99 -18.85 -8.76
N TYR A 94 -34.40 -18.60 -7.60
CA TYR A 94 -35.08 -18.01 -6.46
C TYR A 94 -35.59 -16.59 -6.76
N MET A 95 -34.78 -15.73 -7.37
CA MET A 95 -35.18 -14.36 -7.71
C MET A 95 -36.36 -14.29 -8.64
N TYR A 96 -36.44 -15.23 -9.60
CA TYR A 96 -37.60 -15.34 -10.52
C TYR A 96 -38.84 -15.97 -9.89
N ARG A 97 -38.69 -16.70 -8.78
CA ARG A 97 -39.76 -17.50 -8.14
C ARG A 97 -39.88 -17.22 -6.64
N LYS A 98 -39.47 -16.04 -6.18
CA LYS A 98 -39.40 -15.71 -4.76
C LYS A 98 -40.71 -15.87 -3.98
N ASP A 99 -41.86 -15.79 -4.67
CA ASP A 99 -43.20 -15.90 -4.10
C ASP A 99 -43.73 -17.36 -4.13
N ASP A 100 -42.97 -18.32 -4.65
CA ASP A 100 -43.29 -19.73 -4.68
C ASP A 100 -42.56 -20.49 -3.59
N GLU A 101 -43.29 -21.15 -2.70
CA GLU A 101 -42.68 -22.00 -1.63
C GLU A 101 -41.80 -23.12 -2.25
N ASN A 102 -42.13 -23.59 -3.45
CA ASN A 102 -41.36 -24.57 -4.20
C ASN A 102 -40.47 -23.93 -5.27
N TRP A 103 -39.81 -22.85 -4.96
CA TRP A 103 -38.96 -22.08 -5.88
C TRP A 103 -37.86 -22.91 -6.56
N LEU A 104 -37.39 -24.01 -5.94
CA LEU A 104 -36.42 -24.92 -6.54
C LEU A 104 -36.96 -25.57 -7.83
N GLY A 105 -38.26 -25.79 -7.94
CA GLY A 105 -38.92 -26.38 -9.11
C GLY A 105 -38.93 -27.90 -9.13
N GLY A 106 -39.31 -28.46 -10.31
CA GLY A 106 -39.44 -29.89 -10.52
C GLY A 106 -38.11 -30.65 -10.74
N ASP A 107 -38.13 -31.95 -10.51
CA ASP A 107 -36.93 -32.81 -10.60
C ASP A 107 -36.28 -32.83 -11.99
N ASP A 108 -37.07 -32.75 -13.07
CA ASP A 108 -36.57 -32.80 -14.46
C ASP A 108 -36.23 -31.42 -15.03
N GLU A 109 -36.53 -30.35 -14.31
CA GLU A 109 -36.34 -28.99 -14.79
C GLU A 109 -34.86 -28.61 -14.81
N PRO A 110 -34.29 -28.23 -16.00
CA PRO A 110 -32.89 -27.83 -16.08
C PRO A 110 -32.66 -26.50 -15.37
N LEU A 111 -31.48 -26.34 -14.80
CA LEU A 111 -31.01 -25.07 -14.25
C LEU A 111 -30.53 -24.17 -15.39
N THR A 112 -31.03 -22.94 -15.42
CA THR A 112 -30.69 -21.94 -16.44
C THR A 112 -30.19 -20.68 -15.78
N GLY A 113 -29.20 -20.02 -16.38
CA GLY A 113 -28.61 -18.79 -15.82
C GLY A 113 -27.24 -18.53 -16.41
N PHE A 114 -26.25 -18.32 -15.52
CA PHE A 114 -24.87 -18.16 -15.90
C PHE A 114 -24.32 -19.41 -16.58
N SER A 115 -23.36 -19.23 -17.49
CA SER A 115 -22.77 -20.38 -18.17
C SER A 115 -21.89 -21.19 -17.21
N TRP A 116 -22.15 -22.48 -17.12
CA TRP A 116 -21.29 -23.43 -16.43
C TRP A 116 -21.27 -24.79 -17.16
N ARG A 117 -20.17 -25.48 -17.07
CA ARG A 117 -20.04 -26.82 -17.65
C ARG A 117 -19.17 -27.73 -16.77
N GLY A 118 -19.33 -29.02 -16.90
CA GLY A 118 -18.41 -30.00 -16.38
C GLY A 118 -17.08 -29.97 -17.17
N GLY A 119 -15.98 -30.47 -16.60
CA GLY A 119 -14.68 -30.59 -17.27
C GLY A 119 -13.56 -29.76 -16.61
N SER A 120 -12.38 -29.67 -17.23
CA SER A 120 -11.16 -29.08 -16.66
C SER A 120 -10.88 -27.63 -17.09
N GLU A 121 -11.55 -27.15 -18.14
CA GLU A 121 -11.27 -25.80 -18.67
C GLU A 121 -12.12 -24.71 -18.01
N PRO A 122 -11.58 -23.47 -17.86
CA PRO A 122 -12.32 -22.33 -17.36
C PRO A 122 -13.53 -22.01 -18.25
N GLU A 123 -14.65 -21.57 -17.65
CA GLU A 123 -15.83 -21.12 -18.35
C GLU A 123 -16.03 -19.61 -18.17
N THR A 124 -16.01 -19.14 -16.93
CA THR A 124 -16.15 -17.71 -16.63
C THR A 124 -14.78 -17.05 -16.66
N THR A 125 -14.66 -15.93 -17.40
CA THR A 125 -13.46 -15.07 -17.43
C THR A 125 -13.84 -13.68 -16.93
N GLY A 126 -12.94 -13.01 -16.20
CA GLY A 126 -13.18 -11.68 -15.67
C GLY A 126 -14.37 -11.60 -14.71
N ILE A 127 -15.27 -10.64 -14.93
CA ILE A 127 -16.50 -10.43 -14.14
C ILE A 127 -17.71 -10.35 -15.07
N GLN A 128 -18.76 -11.08 -14.70
CA GLN A 128 -20.06 -11.07 -15.39
C GLN A 128 -21.16 -10.63 -14.43
N LEU A 129 -22.12 -9.84 -14.92
CA LEU A 129 -23.38 -9.56 -14.23
C LEU A 129 -24.52 -10.29 -14.94
N TRP A 130 -25.57 -10.60 -14.19
CA TRP A 130 -26.83 -10.96 -14.83
C TRP A 130 -27.45 -9.74 -15.52
N SER A 131 -28.01 -9.90 -16.70
CA SER A 131 -28.54 -8.77 -17.50
C SER A 131 -29.74 -8.06 -16.88
N GLU A 132 -30.44 -8.72 -15.97
CA GLU A 132 -31.59 -8.16 -15.25
C GLU A 132 -31.21 -7.81 -13.81
N VAL A 133 -31.57 -6.62 -13.38
CA VAL A 133 -31.50 -6.16 -12.01
C VAL A 133 -32.85 -6.35 -11.36
N PHE A 134 -32.89 -6.98 -10.18
CA PHE A 134 -34.13 -7.34 -9.51
C PHE A 134 -34.56 -6.25 -8.52
N PRO A 135 -35.64 -5.49 -8.79
CA PRO A 135 -36.20 -4.58 -7.80
C PRO A 135 -36.90 -5.38 -6.70
N ILE A 136 -36.52 -5.11 -5.44
CA ILE A 136 -37.12 -5.75 -4.27
C ILE A 136 -37.58 -4.68 -3.30
N GLN A 137 -38.83 -4.82 -2.83
CA GLN A 137 -39.40 -4.01 -1.78
C GLN A 137 -39.15 -4.67 -0.43
N LYS A 138 -38.58 -3.92 0.50
CA LYS A 138 -38.39 -4.31 1.89
C LYS A 138 -39.67 -4.10 2.71
N SER A 139 -39.77 -4.71 3.88
CA SER A 139 -40.92 -4.55 4.78
C SER A 139 -41.09 -3.10 5.28
N ASP A 140 -40.03 -2.31 5.30
CA ASP A 140 -40.06 -0.87 5.64
C ASP A 140 -40.54 0.03 4.50
N GLY A 141 -40.91 -0.55 3.35
CA GLY A 141 -41.34 0.16 2.15
C GLY A 141 -40.22 0.68 1.26
N THR A 142 -38.95 0.52 1.64
CA THR A 142 -37.83 0.90 0.77
C THR A 142 -37.66 -0.09 -0.38
N GLU A 143 -37.34 0.41 -1.58
CA GLU A 143 -37.00 -0.41 -2.73
C GLU A 143 -35.50 -0.45 -2.94
N VAL A 144 -34.96 -1.65 -3.16
CA VAL A 144 -33.56 -1.88 -3.48
C VAL A 144 -33.43 -2.65 -4.81
N ALA A 145 -32.29 -2.50 -5.45
CA ALA A 145 -31.98 -3.15 -6.72
C ALA A 145 -30.93 -4.24 -6.48
N VAL A 146 -31.30 -5.52 -6.66
CA VAL A 146 -30.37 -6.65 -6.45
C VAL A 146 -29.69 -7.01 -7.75
N VAL A 147 -28.36 -7.06 -7.70
CA VAL A 147 -27.45 -7.45 -8.79
C VAL A 147 -26.71 -8.72 -8.40
N LEU A 148 -26.73 -9.73 -9.28
CA LEU A 148 -25.95 -10.96 -9.12
C LEU A 148 -24.70 -10.90 -9.99
N MET A 149 -23.55 -11.19 -9.39
CA MET A 149 -22.22 -11.06 -9.98
C MET A 149 -21.48 -12.39 -9.94
N ASP A 150 -21.09 -12.90 -11.10
CA ASP A 150 -20.18 -14.04 -11.23
C ASP A 150 -18.76 -13.58 -11.52
N THR A 151 -17.79 -14.24 -10.91
CA THR A 151 -16.38 -13.93 -11.09
C THR A 151 -15.61 -15.10 -11.65
N GLN A 152 -14.57 -14.79 -12.41
CA GLN A 152 -13.56 -15.77 -12.81
C GLN A 152 -13.06 -16.57 -11.61
N GLY A 153 -12.83 -17.86 -11.81
CA GLY A 153 -12.21 -18.70 -10.79
C GLY A 153 -10.75 -18.35 -10.58
N ALA A 154 -10.36 -18.17 -9.32
CA ALA A 154 -8.97 -17.95 -8.97
C ALA A 154 -8.13 -19.23 -9.21
N PHE A 155 -6.84 -19.04 -9.55
CA PHE A 155 -5.85 -20.11 -9.71
C PHE A 155 -6.14 -21.11 -10.83
N ASP A 156 -6.70 -20.65 -11.93
CA ASP A 156 -6.71 -21.43 -13.17
C ASP A 156 -5.28 -21.44 -13.81
N ASN A 157 -5.11 -22.24 -14.86
CA ASN A 157 -3.84 -22.38 -15.56
C ASN A 157 -3.50 -21.21 -16.51
N GLN A 158 -4.35 -20.21 -16.62
CA GLN A 158 -4.19 -19.07 -17.54
C GLN A 158 -4.07 -17.72 -16.81
N SER A 159 -4.43 -17.66 -15.53
CA SER A 159 -4.48 -16.42 -14.74
C SER A 159 -3.24 -16.23 -13.88
N THR A 160 -2.73 -15.00 -13.86
CA THR A 160 -1.66 -14.62 -12.94
C THR A 160 -2.22 -14.35 -11.53
N VAL A 161 -1.32 -14.28 -10.54
CA VAL A 161 -1.72 -13.86 -9.18
C VAL A 161 -2.29 -12.44 -9.19
N LYS A 162 -1.80 -11.55 -10.07
CA LYS A 162 -2.33 -10.20 -10.26
C LYS A 162 -3.77 -10.24 -10.78
N ASP A 163 -4.05 -11.08 -11.76
CA ASP A 163 -5.40 -11.21 -12.33
C ASP A 163 -6.38 -11.68 -11.25
N CYS A 164 -6.02 -12.73 -10.51
CA CYS A 164 -6.83 -13.26 -9.41
C CYS A 164 -7.07 -12.20 -8.33
N ALA A 165 -6.02 -11.49 -7.90
CA ALA A 165 -6.12 -10.46 -6.88
C ALA A 165 -6.99 -9.28 -7.32
N THR A 166 -6.84 -8.82 -8.57
CA THR A 166 -7.62 -7.71 -9.12
C THR A 166 -9.10 -8.07 -9.24
N ILE A 167 -9.43 -9.24 -9.79
CA ILE A 167 -10.83 -9.67 -9.94
C ILE A 167 -11.50 -9.84 -8.58
N PHE A 168 -10.80 -10.49 -7.63
CA PHE A 168 -11.32 -10.65 -6.27
C PHE A 168 -11.49 -9.30 -5.57
N ALA A 169 -10.50 -8.42 -5.67
CA ALA A 169 -10.56 -7.09 -5.08
C ALA A 169 -11.70 -6.26 -5.66
N LEU A 170 -11.82 -6.18 -7.00
CA LEU A 170 -12.93 -5.49 -7.68
C LEU A 170 -14.27 -6.01 -7.23
N SER A 171 -14.46 -7.33 -7.20
CA SER A 171 -15.73 -7.94 -6.78
C SER A 171 -16.04 -7.61 -5.32
N THR A 172 -15.06 -7.64 -4.42
CA THR A 172 -15.24 -7.34 -3.00
C THR A 172 -15.53 -5.85 -2.76
N MET A 173 -14.82 -4.96 -3.46
CA MET A 173 -15.02 -3.50 -3.34
C MET A 173 -16.40 -3.06 -3.82
N THR A 174 -16.94 -3.72 -4.84
CA THR A 174 -18.21 -3.36 -5.46
C THR A 174 -19.41 -4.13 -4.90
N SER A 175 -19.21 -5.22 -4.14
CA SER A 175 -20.27 -6.01 -3.55
C SER A 175 -20.71 -5.53 -2.17
N SER A 176 -21.98 -5.78 -1.82
CA SER A 176 -22.51 -5.70 -0.45
C SER A 176 -22.22 -6.99 0.31
N ILE A 177 -22.31 -8.12 -0.39
CA ILE A 177 -22.06 -9.45 0.14
C ILE A 177 -21.09 -10.15 -0.81
N GLN A 178 -19.89 -10.44 -0.31
CA GLN A 178 -18.91 -11.26 -1.01
C GLN A 178 -18.97 -12.69 -0.47
N ILE A 179 -19.36 -13.62 -1.32
CA ILE A 179 -19.34 -15.05 -0.98
C ILE A 179 -18.00 -15.63 -1.42
N TYR A 180 -17.20 -16.07 -0.44
CA TYR A 180 -15.94 -16.76 -0.68
C TYR A 180 -16.18 -18.28 -0.68
N ASN A 181 -16.22 -18.84 -1.89
CA ASN A 181 -16.60 -20.22 -2.16
C ASN A 181 -15.38 -21.13 -2.07
N LEU A 182 -15.27 -21.89 -0.98
CA LEU A 182 -14.20 -22.83 -0.67
C LEU A 182 -14.70 -24.28 -0.72
N SER A 183 -13.78 -25.23 -0.82
CA SER A 183 -14.11 -26.66 -0.87
C SER A 183 -13.58 -27.36 0.38
N GLN A 184 -14.41 -28.13 1.04
CA GLN A 184 -14.13 -29.03 2.16
C GLN A 184 -13.71 -28.38 3.47
N ASN A 185 -12.91 -27.32 3.47
CA ASN A 185 -12.36 -26.71 4.68
C ASN A 185 -12.00 -25.24 4.43
N ILE A 186 -11.70 -24.50 5.49
CA ILE A 186 -10.91 -23.27 5.46
C ILE A 186 -9.48 -23.65 5.81
N GLN A 187 -8.58 -23.58 4.83
CA GLN A 187 -7.15 -23.86 5.01
C GLN A 187 -6.40 -22.54 5.27
N GLU A 188 -5.17 -22.63 5.76
CA GLU A 188 -4.39 -21.44 6.07
C GLU A 188 -3.98 -20.66 4.82
N ASP A 189 -3.74 -21.39 3.72
CA ASP A 189 -3.48 -20.76 2.41
C ASP A 189 -4.71 -20.02 1.87
N ASP A 190 -5.93 -20.49 2.10
CA ASP A 190 -7.16 -19.75 1.75
C ASP A 190 -7.24 -18.41 2.50
N LEU A 191 -6.86 -18.39 3.78
CA LEU A 191 -6.84 -17.16 4.60
C LEU A 191 -5.73 -16.20 4.17
N GLN A 192 -4.53 -16.71 3.85
CA GLN A 192 -3.42 -15.90 3.33
C GLN A 192 -3.76 -15.30 1.95
N GLN A 193 -4.41 -16.06 1.08
CA GLN A 193 -4.90 -15.57 -0.21
C GLN A 193 -5.97 -14.49 -0.02
N LEU A 194 -6.90 -14.71 0.89
CA LEU A 194 -7.92 -13.71 1.23
C LEU A 194 -7.29 -12.43 1.77
N GLN A 195 -6.29 -12.54 2.64
CA GLN A 195 -5.50 -11.40 3.11
C GLN A 195 -4.87 -10.63 1.95
N LEU A 196 -4.18 -11.34 1.05
CA LEU A 196 -3.57 -10.73 -0.14
C LEU A 196 -4.60 -9.99 -1.01
N PHE A 197 -5.74 -10.61 -1.29
CA PHE A 197 -6.76 -10.05 -2.16
C PHE A 197 -7.45 -8.84 -1.54
N THR A 198 -7.76 -8.90 -0.25
CA THR A 198 -8.38 -7.79 0.48
C THR A 198 -7.42 -6.62 0.67
N GLU A 199 -6.14 -6.90 0.90
CA GLU A 199 -5.11 -5.87 0.95
C GLU A 199 -4.93 -5.18 -0.40
N TYR A 200 -4.95 -5.95 -1.49
CA TYR A 200 -4.87 -5.39 -2.84
C TYR A 200 -6.08 -4.51 -3.17
N GLY A 201 -7.28 -4.88 -2.67
CA GLY A 201 -8.48 -4.05 -2.75
C GLY A 201 -8.34 -2.77 -1.91
N ARG A 202 -7.84 -2.89 -0.69
CA ARG A 202 -7.65 -1.77 0.23
C ARG A 202 -6.66 -0.72 -0.31
N LEU A 203 -5.60 -1.16 -0.98
CA LEU A 203 -4.62 -0.28 -1.62
C LEU A 203 -5.21 0.57 -2.76
N ALA A 204 -6.29 0.11 -3.38
CA ALA A 204 -6.99 0.86 -4.41
C ALA A 204 -7.97 1.91 -3.86
N MET A 205 -8.16 1.98 -2.54
CA MET A 205 -9.00 2.97 -1.87
C MET A 205 -8.16 4.15 -1.40
N ASP A 206 -8.64 5.37 -1.63
CA ASP A 206 -7.91 6.60 -1.29
C ASP A 206 -7.89 6.92 0.21
N GLU A 207 -8.86 6.39 0.99
CA GLU A 207 -9.00 6.66 2.41
C GLU A 207 -8.98 5.37 3.24
N ILE A 208 -8.43 5.47 4.46
CA ILE A 208 -8.31 4.35 5.38
C ILE A 208 -9.57 4.29 6.25
N TYR A 209 -10.51 3.43 5.88
CA TYR A 209 -11.67 3.12 6.70
C TYR A 209 -11.35 2.00 7.69
N GLN A 210 -11.97 2.04 8.86
CA GLN A 210 -11.81 0.99 9.86
C GLN A 210 -12.22 -0.38 9.32
N LYS A 211 -13.25 -0.44 8.45
CA LYS A 211 -13.72 -1.67 7.80
C LYS A 211 -14.12 -1.37 6.35
N PRO A 212 -13.19 -1.50 5.40
CA PRO A 212 -13.39 -1.08 4.02
C PRO A 212 -14.46 -1.90 3.28
N PHE A 213 -14.73 -3.14 3.71
CA PHE A 213 -15.68 -4.05 3.05
C PHE A 213 -16.85 -4.37 3.98
N GLN A 214 -18.00 -4.67 3.37
CA GLN A 214 -19.23 -4.91 4.13
C GLN A 214 -19.31 -6.35 4.65
N SER A 215 -19.87 -7.28 3.90
CA SER A 215 -20.10 -8.64 4.36
C SER A 215 -19.29 -9.66 3.60
N LEU A 216 -18.62 -10.55 4.32
CA LEU A 216 -17.96 -11.74 3.79
C LEU A 216 -18.73 -12.97 4.28
N MET A 217 -19.07 -13.86 3.35
CA MET A 217 -19.62 -15.17 3.68
C MET A 217 -18.67 -16.27 3.19
N PHE A 218 -18.08 -17.04 4.10
CA PHE A 218 -17.41 -18.28 3.75
C PHE A 218 -18.45 -19.34 3.42
N LEU A 219 -18.48 -19.80 2.18
CA LEU A 219 -19.30 -20.92 1.76
C LEU A 219 -18.42 -22.15 1.61
N ILE A 220 -18.49 -23.06 2.58
CA ILE A 220 -17.71 -24.29 2.55
C ILE A 220 -18.50 -25.38 1.85
N ARG A 221 -18.11 -25.65 0.61
CA ARG A 221 -18.70 -26.71 -0.23
C ARG A 221 -18.15 -28.07 0.11
N ASP A 222 -18.93 -29.10 -0.18
CA ASP A 222 -18.51 -30.50 -0.06
C ASP A 222 -18.11 -30.87 1.39
N TRP A 223 -18.73 -30.23 2.39
CA TRP A 223 -18.50 -30.47 3.80
C TRP A 223 -18.81 -31.92 4.13
N SER A 224 -17.80 -32.65 4.64
CA SER A 224 -17.86 -34.09 4.84
C SER A 224 -17.87 -34.52 6.31
N PHE A 225 -17.91 -33.54 7.25
CA PHE A 225 -17.83 -33.79 8.68
C PHE A 225 -19.04 -33.27 9.47
N PRO A 226 -20.30 -33.64 9.08
CA PRO A 226 -21.51 -33.14 9.76
C PRO A 226 -21.64 -33.59 11.21
N TYR A 227 -20.87 -34.60 11.63
CA TYR A 227 -20.79 -35.08 13.02
C TYR A 227 -19.91 -34.18 13.90
N GLU A 228 -19.03 -33.33 13.34
CA GLU A 228 -18.27 -32.30 14.06
C GLU A 228 -19.03 -30.97 14.08
N TYR A 229 -19.42 -30.51 12.90
CA TYR A 229 -20.21 -29.28 12.70
C TYR A 229 -21.35 -29.56 11.75
N THR A 230 -22.55 -29.29 12.17
CA THR A 230 -23.76 -29.53 11.37
C THR A 230 -23.79 -28.66 10.11
N TYR A 231 -24.48 -29.11 9.08
CA TYR A 231 -24.71 -28.28 7.90
C TYR A 231 -25.42 -26.96 8.24
N GLY A 232 -25.29 -25.99 7.36
CA GLY A 232 -25.98 -24.72 7.46
C GLY A 232 -25.22 -23.64 8.22
N PHE A 233 -25.94 -22.59 8.62
CA PHE A 233 -25.37 -21.43 9.29
C PHE A 233 -24.84 -21.75 10.69
N ARG A 234 -25.60 -22.49 11.50
CA ARG A 234 -25.21 -22.77 12.89
C ARG A 234 -23.87 -23.50 12.98
N GLY A 235 -23.73 -24.62 12.27
CA GLY A 235 -22.47 -25.33 12.23
C GLY A 235 -21.36 -24.51 11.56
N GLY A 236 -21.70 -23.66 10.58
CA GLY A 236 -20.79 -22.71 9.95
C GLY A 236 -20.24 -21.67 10.93
N GLU A 237 -21.10 -21.07 11.76
CA GLU A 237 -20.70 -20.10 12.79
C GLU A 237 -19.75 -20.71 13.82
N ASP A 238 -20.09 -21.90 14.34
CA ASP A 238 -19.25 -22.63 15.31
C ASP A 238 -17.87 -23.00 14.69
N PHE A 239 -17.89 -23.46 13.45
CA PHE A 239 -16.67 -23.80 12.69
C PHE A 239 -15.79 -22.57 12.44
N LEU A 240 -16.39 -21.48 11.93
CA LEU A 240 -15.70 -20.23 11.61
C LEU A 240 -15.07 -19.60 12.87
N GLY A 241 -15.84 -19.58 13.98
CA GLY A 241 -15.36 -19.08 15.25
C GLY A 241 -14.06 -19.74 15.68
N LYS A 242 -13.95 -21.07 15.49
CA LYS A 242 -12.71 -21.80 15.78
C LYS A 242 -11.58 -21.50 14.77
N ARG A 243 -11.91 -21.32 13.48
CA ARG A 243 -10.91 -21.07 12.41
C ARG A 243 -10.32 -19.66 12.46
N LEU A 244 -11.13 -18.67 12.79
CA LEU A 244 -10.72 -17.28 12.88
C LEU A 244 -10.35 -16.83 14.32
N GLN A 245 -10.38 -17.75 15.29
CA GLN A 245 -9.94 -17.42 16.64
C GLN A 245 -8.45 -17.08 16.67
N VAL A 246 -8.13 -15.90 17.20
CA VAL A 246 -6.76 -15.49 17.50
C VAL A 246 -6.37 -16.06 18.86
N ASN A 247 -5.25 -16.79 18.92
CA ASN A 247 -4.75 -17.39 20.14
C ASN A 247 -3.30 -16.94 20.36
N GLU A 248 -2.95 -16.53 21.57
CA GLU A 248 -1.59 -16.06 21.92
C GLU A 248 -0.51 -17.12 21.71
N THR A 249 -0.87 -18.40 21.70
CA THR A 249 0.07 -19.51 21.43
C THR A 249 0.33 -19.76 19.95
N GLN A 250 -0.43 -19.14 19.04
CA GLN A 250 -0.21 -19.25 17.60
C GLN A 250 1.00 -18.42 17.16
N HIS A 251 1.62 -18.83 16.05
CA HIS A 251 2.65 -18.01 15.42
C HIS A 251 2.08 -16.64 15.01
N LYS A 252 2.88 -15.58 15.15
CA LYS A 252 2.44 -14.19 14.86
C LYS A 252 1.86 -14.01 13.46
N GLU A 253 2.43 -14.67 12.46
CA GLU A 253 1.93 -14.65 11.08
C GLU A 253 0.47 -15.09 11.01
N LEU A 254 0.12 -16.19 11.68
CA LEU A 254 -1.24 -16.72 11.71
C LEU A 254 -2.22 -15.78 12.44
N GLN A 255 -1.76 -15.12 13.50
CA GLN A 255 -2.54 -14.10 14.21
C GLN A 255 -2.80 -12.90 13.28
N THR A 256 -1.75 -12.39 12.61
CA THR A 256 -1.84 -11.25 11.71
C THR A 256 -2.84 -11.46 10.57
N VAL A 257 -2.88 -12.67 9.98
CA VAL A 257 -3.85 -13.01 8.92
C VAL A 257 -5.29 -12.89 9.44
N ARG A 258 -5.57 -13.40 10.64
CA ARG A 258 -6.91 -13.38 11.26
C ARG A 258 -7.33 -11.96 11.66
N ASP A 259 -6.44 -11.23 12.28
CA ASP A 259 -6.66 -9.82 12.66
C ASP A 259 -6.94 -8.96 11.42
N HIS A 260 -6.18 -9.18 10.34
CA HIS A 260 -6.42 -8.49 9.07
C HIS A 260 -7.82 -8.77 8.52
N ILE A 261 -8.24 -10.04 8.46
CA ILE A 261 -9.59 -10.41 7.96
C ILE A 261 -10.67 -9.75 8.82
N HIS A 262 -10.55 -9.79 10.15
CA HIS A 262 -11.49 -9.14 11.05
C HIS A 262 -11.52 -7.61 10.89
N SER A 263 -10.39 -6.99 10.57
CA SER A 263 -10.31 -5.54 10.33
C SER A 263 -10.89 -5.11 8.99
N CYS A 264 -10.94 -6.01 8.00
CA CYS A 264 -11.39 -5.66 6.65
C CYS A 264 -12.91 -5.68 6.47
N PHE A 265 -13.64 -6.54 7.19
CA PHE A 265 -15.07 -6.75 6.95
C PHE A 265 -15.93 -6.35 8.15
N SER A 266 -17.07 -5.71 7.86
CA SER A 266 -18.05 -5.34 8.90
C SER A 266 -18.78 -6.56 9.45
N ASN A 267 -19.08 -7.54 8.61
CA ASN A 267 -19.73 -8.78 8.98
C ASN A 267 -19.03 -9.98 8.32
N ILE A 268 -18.80 -11.03 9.08
CA ILE A 268 -18.22 -12.28 8.59
C ILE A 268 -19.12 -13.42 9.03
N SER A 269 -19.52 -14.27 8.09
CA SER A 269 -20.39 -15.43 8.32
C SER A 269 -19.86 -16.66 7.61
N CYS A 270 -20.40 -17.83 7.95
CA CYS A 270 -20.03 -19.07 7.29
C CYS A 270 -21.26 -19.97 7.12
N PHE A 271 -21.25 -20.72 6.02
CA PHE A 271 -22.27 -21.74 5.73
C PHE A 271 -21.60 -23.04 5.29
N LEU A 272 -21.97 -24.16 5.93
CA LEU A 272 -21.48 -25.48 5.58
C LEU A 272 -22.48 -26.18 4.65
N LEU A 273 -22.06 -26.44 3.42
CA LEU A 273 -22.90 -27.02 2.35
C LEU A 273 -22.42 -28.44 2.02
N PRO A 274 -23.31 -29.46 2.03
CA PRO A 274 -22.93 -30.82 1.67
C PRO A 274 -22.53 -30.94 0.19
N HIS A 275 -22.04 -32.10 -0.22
CA HIS A 275 -21.74 -32.40 -1.61
C HIS A 275 -23.03 -32.55 -2.43
N PRO A 276 -23.13 -32.01 -3.65
CA PRO A 276 -24.37 -32.04 -4.45
C PRO A 276 -24.73 -33.45 -4.98
N GLY A 277 -23.89 -34.43 -4.78
CA GLY A 277 -24.04 -35.79 -5.27
C GLY A 277 -23.06 -36.17 -6.38
N LEU A 278 -22.69 -37.43 -6.46
CA LEU A 278 -21.75 -37.93 -7.48
C LEU A 278 -22.28 -37.75 -8.92
N ASN A 279 -23.58 -37.91 -9.12
CA ASN A 279 -24.22 -37.71 -10.43
C ASN A 279 -24.02 -36.30 -10.96
N VAL A 280 -24.05 -35.29 -10.07
CA VAL A 280 -23.78 -33.87 -10.43
C VAL A 280 -22.31 -33.68 -10.82
N ALA A 281 -21.39 -34.32 -10.09
CA ALA A 281 -19.95 -34.13 -10.28
C ALA A 281 -19.40 -34.90 -11.50
N THR A 282 -19.97 -36.06 -11.85
CA THR A 282 -19.39 -37.00 -12.83
C THR A 282 -20.17 -37.14 -14.13
N SER A 283 -21.43 -36.73 -14.16
CA SER A 283 -22.27 -36.88 -15.35
C SER A 283 -22.01 -35.78 -16.40
N PRO A 284 -21.58 -36.13 -17.61
CA PRO A 284 -21.34 -35.13 -18.66
C PRO A 284 -22.64 -34.58 -19.25
N VAL A 285 -23.78 -35.21 -18.97
CA VAL A 285 -25.12 -34.80 -19.48
C VAL A 285 -25.93 -34.04 -18.43
N PHE A 286 -25.39 -33.81 -17.25
CA PHE A 286 -26.05 -33.05 -16.19
C PHE A 286 -26.24 -31.58 -16.60
N LYS A 287 -27.49 -31.12 -16.52
CA LYS A 287 -27.90 -29.72 -16.84
C LYS A 287 -28.62 -29.06 -15.68
N GLY A 288 -28.34 -29.47 -14.45
CA GLY A 288 -28.94 -28.88 -13.25
C GLY A 288 -30.31 -29.46 -12.86
N GLN A 289 -30.67 -30.63 -13.37
CA GLN A 289 -31.91 -31.32 -12.96
C GLN A 289 -31.85 -31.67 -11.46
N LEU A 290 -32.90 -31.28 -10.72
CA LEU A 290 -32.97 -31.49 -9.27
C LEU A 290 -33.04 -32.97 -8.88
N GLY A 291 -33.58 -33.83 -9.71
CA GLY A 291 -33.64 -35.29 -9.50
C GLY A 291 -32.25 -35.94 -9.39
N ALA A 292 -31.21 -35.31 -9.99
CA ALA A 292 -29.81 -35.78 -9.88
C ALA A 292 -29.07 -35.20 -8.66
N VAL A 293 -29.64 -34.22 -7.98
CA VAL A 293 -29.02 -33.52 -6.84
C VAL A 293 -29.38 -34.21 -5.53
N ALA A 294 -28.39 -34.39 -4.65
CA ALA A 294 -28.59 -35.03 -3.35
C ALA A 294 -29.64 -34.29 -2.49
N PRO A 295 -30.50 -35.02 -1.78
CA PRO A 295 -31.57 -34.42 -0.96
C PRO A 295 -31.06 -33.43 0.09
N GLU A 296 -29.97 -33.79 0.78
CA GLU A 296 -29.35 -32.96 1.80
C GLU A 296 -28.85 -31.63 1.22
N PHE A 297 -28.32 -31.64 -0.02
CA PHE A 297 -27.89 -30.43 -0.71
C PHE A 297 -29.08 -29.54 -1.04
N LYS A 298 -30.20 -30.12 -1.53
CA LYS A 298 -31.47 -29.37 -1.80
C LYS A 298 -32.01 -28.72 -0.54
N GLU A 299 -32.02 -29.46 0.60
CA GLU A 299 -32.45 -28.93 1.88
C GLU A 299 -31.61 -27.74 2.32
N GLN A 300 -30.28 -27.84 2.17
CA GLN A 300 -29.39 -26.75 2.53
C GLN A 300 -29.48 -25.55 1.58
N LEU A 301 -29.78 -25.73 0.30
CA LEU A 301 -30.11 -24.64 -0.61
C LEU A 301 -31.38 -23.89 -0.20
N ASN A 302 -32.43 -24.63 0.24
CA ASN A 302 -33.65 -24.03 0.77
C ASN A 302 -33.43 -23.24 2.07
N SER A 303 -32.38 -23.57 2.82
CA SER A 303 -31.98 -22.80 4.01
C SER A 303 -31.12 -21.59 3.64
N LEU A 304 -30.16 -21.75 2.72
CA LEU A 304 -29.16 -20.73 2.36
C LEU A 304 -29.77 -19.57 1.56
N ILE A 305 -30.38 -19.89 0.42
CA ILE A 305 -30.73 -18.89 -0.59
C ILE A 305 -31.85 -17.96 -0.14
N PRO A 306 -33.00 -18.46 0.38
CA PRO A 306 -34.03 -17.58 0.92
C PRO A 306 -33.52 -16.71 2.08
N LYS A 307 -32.64 -17.26 2.95
CA LYS A 307 -32.09 -16.51 4.07
C LYS A 307 -31.10 -15.43 3.64
N LEU A 308 -30.35 -15.69 2.58
CA LEU A 308 -29.38 -14.74 2.02
C LEU A 308 -30.05 -13.59 1.27
N LEU A 309 -31.11 -13.92 0.49
CA LEU A 309 -31.80 -13.00 -0.40
C LEU A 309 -33.15 -12.49 0.17
N HIS A 310 -33.41 -12.70 1.47
CA HIS A 310 -34.62 -12.19 2.12
C HIS A 310 -34.62 -10.65 2.08
N PRO A 311 -35.75 -10.02 1.67
CA PRO A 311 -35.81 -8.57 1.52
C PRO A 311 -35.26 -7.78 2.71
N ASP A 312 -35.62 -8.14 3.93
CA ASP A 312 -35.24 -7.43 5.15
C ASP A 312 -33.77 -7.67 5.57
N ARG A 313 -33.10 -8.65 4.98
CA ARG A 313 -31.68 -8.97 5.25
C ARG A 313 -30.73 -8.42 4.21
N LEU A 314 -31.28 -7.92 3.09
CA LEU A 314 -30.47 -7.31 2.03
C LEU A 314 -29.81 -6.04 2.56
N SER A 315 -28.48 -6.06 2.66
CA SER A 315 -27.67 -4.88 2.98
C SER A 315 -27.37 -4.12 1.70
N GLU A 316 -27.78 -2.87 1.64
CA GLU A 316 -27.47 -1.97 0.55
C GLU A 316 -25.97 -1.75 0.46
N LYS A 317 -25.43 -1.56 -0.75
CA LYS A 317 -24.02 -1.18 -0.91
C LYS A 317 -23.79 0.19 -0.30
N GLU A 318 -22.79 0.25 0.57
CA GLU A 318 -22.33 1.49 1.19
C GLU A 318 -20.87 1.73 0.85
N THR A 319 -20.54 2.98 0.62
CA THR A 319 -19.18 3.46 0.46
C THR A 319 -19.07 4.78 1.21
N HIS A 320 -18.13 4.89 2.15
CA HIS A 320 -17.96 6.09 2.98
C HIS A 320 -19.21 6.45 3.80
N GLY A 321 -19.95 5.44 4.27
CA GLY A 321 -21.18 5.63 5.02
C GLY A 321 -22.37 6.12 4.18
N ASN A 322 -22.20 6.26 2.85
CA ASN A 322 -23.26 6.64 1.93
C ASN A 322 -23.75 5.42 1.15
N LYS A 323 -25.06 5.30 1.02
CA LYS A 323 -25.69 4.27 0.18
C LYS A 323 -25.41 4.55 -1.29
N VAL A 324 -25.10 3.49 -2.03
CA VAL A 324 -24.72 3.55 -3.44
C VAL A 324 -25.93 3.16 -4.29
N THR A 325 -26.28 3.98 -5.27
CA THR A 325 -27.29 3.65 -6.30
C THR A 325 -26.68 2.84 -7.43
N CYS A 326 -27.52 2.25 -8.30
CA CYS A 326 -27.03 1.57 -9.50
C CYS A 326 -26.17 2.50 -10.38
N ARG A 327 -26.56 3.77 -10.52
CA ARG A 327 -25.75 4.79 -11.22
C ARG A 327 -24.40 5.01 -10.52
N GLY A 328 -24.39 5.11 -9.19
CA GLY A 328 -23.16 5.24 -8.41
C GLY A 328 -22.23 4.03 -8.57
N LEU A 329 -22.78 2.82 -8.63
CA LEU A 329 -22.00 1.60 -8.83
C LEU A 329 -21.26 1.60 -10.18
N LEU A 330 -21.88 2.12 -11.24
CA LEU A 330 -21.22 2.29 -12.55
C LEU A 330 -19.96 3.17 -12.43
N GLU A 331 -20.07 4.30 -11.71
CA GLU A 331 -18.94 5.21 -11.54
C GLU A 331 -17.83 4.58 -10.67
N PHE A 332 -18.18 3.78 -9.65
CA PHE A 332 -17.19 3.03 -8.88
C PHE A 332 -16.43 2.01 -9.73
N PHE A 333 -17.10 1.26 -10.59
CA PHE A 333 -16.41 0.35 -11.52
C PHE A 333 -15.43 1.09 -12.42
N LYS A 334 -15.82 2.24 -12.99
CA LYS A 334 -14.94 3.07 -13.82
C LYS A 334 -13.71 3.56 -13.06
N ALA A 335 -13.92 4.04 -11.83
CA ALA A 335 -12.84 4.55 -10.99
C ALA A 335 -11.85 3.45 -10.61
N TYR A 336 -12.35 2.31 -10.13
CA TYR A 336 -11.48 1.20 -9.69
C TYR A 336 -10.73 0.55 -10.85
N ILE A 337 -11.36 0.34 -12.00
CA ILE A 337 -10.65 -0.19 -13.17
C ILE A 337 -9.51 0.73 -13.60
N LYS A 338 -9.74 2.05 -13.57
CA LYS A 338 -8.68 3.02 -13.88
C LYS A 338 -7.48 2.92 -12.93
N ILE A 339 -7.74 2.68 -11.64
CA ILE A 339 -6.68 2.47 -10.65
C ILE A 339 -5.88 1.19 -10.95
N TYR A 340 -6.58 0.08 -11.28
CA TYR A 340 -5.92 -1.19 -11.59
C TYR A 340 -5.23 -1.23 -12.97
N GLN A 341 -5.56 -0.33 -13.87
CA GLN A 341 -4.85 -0.12 -15.14
C GLN A 341 -3.58 0.74 -14.97
N GLY A 342 -3.48 1.53 -13.90
CA GLY A 342 -2.30 2.34 -13.58
C GLY A 342 -1.12 1.51 -13.10
N GLU A 343 0.09 2.10 -13.16
CA GLU A 343 1.33 1.50 -12.64
C GLU A 343 1.53 1.75 -11.14
N ASP A 344 0.64 2.48 -10.50
CA ASP A 344 0.78 2.94 -9.11
C ASP A 344 0.60 1.85 -8.05
N LEU A 345 0.01 0.71 -8.41
CA LEU A 345 -0.20 -0.41 -7.48
C LEU A 345 0.97 -1.39 -7.54
N PRO A 346 1.51 -1.82 -6.39
CA PRO A 346 2.57 -2.81 -6.33
C PRO A 346 2.11 -4.16 -6.89
N GLN A 347 3.03 -4.94 -7.45
CA GLN A 347 2.71 -6.27 -7.95
C GLN A 347 2.32 -7.19 -6.76
N PRO A 348 1.21 -7.97 -6.84
CA PRO A 348 0.76 -8.82 -5.73
C PRO A 348 1.83 -9.82 -5.25
N LYS A 349 2.71 -10.29 -6.13
CA LYS A 349 3.84 -11.18 -5.76
C LYS A 349 4.84 -10.54 -4.81
N THR A 350 4.99 -9.21 -4.85
CA THR A 350 5.88 -8.47 -3.94
C THR A 350 5.22 -8.13 -2.62
N MET A 351 3.93 -8.44 -2.48
CA MET A 351 3.14 -8.16 -1.29
C MET A 351 3.17 -9.29 -0.24
N LEU A 352 3.76 -10.42 -0.57
CA LEU A 352 3.98 -11.55 0.34
C LEU A 352 5.48 -11.64 0.70
N PRO A 353 5.87 -11.46 1.96
CA PRO A 353 5.08 -11.10 3.15
C PRO A 353 4.87 -9.58 3.32
N THR A 354 3.81 -9.18 4.00
CA THR A 354 3.42 -7.78 4.29
C THR A 354 4.57 -6.94 4.88
N GLU A 355 5.40 -7.57 5.70
CA GLU A 355 6.58 -6.95 6.32
C GLU A 355 7.63 -6.51 5.29
N ALA A 356 7.86 -7.33 4.24
CA ALA A 356 8.88 -7.02 3.23
C ALA A 356 8.56 -5.76 2.42
N ASN A 357 7.28 -5.50 2.13
CA ASN A 357 6.88 -4.29 1.40
C ASN A 357 7.04 -3.01 2.25
N ASN A 358 6.65 -3.09 3.53
CA ASN A 358 6.81 -1.97 4.46
C ASN A 358 8.30 -1.70 4.76
N LEU A 359 9.11 -2.74 4.93
CA LEU A 359 10.57 -2.63 5.05
C LEU A 359 11.23 -2.06 3.79
N ALA A 360 10.75 -2.41 2.59
CA ALA A 360 11.22 -1.83 1.34
C ALA A 360 10.93 -0.33 1.26
N ALA A 361 9.75 0.12 1.72
CA ALA A 361 9.41 1.54 1.81
C ALA A 361 10.30 2.29 2.80
N VAL A 362 10.60 1.70 3.97
CA VAL A 362 11.56 2.22 4.95
C VAL A 362 12.95 2.32 4.32
N ALA A 363 13.43 1.25 3.70
CA ALA A 363 14.75 1.20 3.07
C ALA A 363 14.91 2.25 1.95
N THR A 364 13.88 2.45 1.14
CA THR A 364 13.88 3.46 0.06
C THR A 364 13.95 4.88 0.62
N ALA A 365 13.15 5.20 1.64
CA ALA A 365 13.14 6.51 2.28
C ALA A 365 14.48 6.81 2.97
N LYS A 366 15.05 5.81 3.65
CA LYS A 366 16.36 5.87 4.29
C LYS A 366 17.49 6.07 3.28
N ASP A 367 17.50 5.32 2.18
CA ASP A 367 18.51 5.44 1.11
C ASP A 367 18.48 6.84 0.47
N GLN A 368 17.29 7.38 0.23
CA GLN A 368 17.12 8.73 -0.30
C GLN A 368 17.66 9.79 0.67
N TYR A 369 17.32 9.70 1.96
CA TYR A 369 17.85 10.60 2.99
C TYR A 369 19.38 10.52 3.05
N THR A 370 19.92 9.30 3.10
CA THR A 370 21.36 9.05 3.15
C THR A 370 22.09 9.70 1.96
N LYS A 371 21.63 9.44 0.74
CA LYS A 371 22.20 10.02 -0.49
C LYS A 371 22.15 11.54 -0.49
N ASN A 372 21.07 12.14 -0.01
CA ASN A 372 20.95 13.59 0.04
C ASN A 372 21.89 14.19 1.10
N MET A 373 21.98 13.60 2.29
CA MET A 373 22.87 14.07 3.34
C MET A 373 24.35 13.81 3.01
N GLU A 374 24.69 12.72 2.36
CA GLU A 374 26.06 12.45 1.88
C GLU A 374 26.52 13.48 0.85
N ARG A 375 25.63 14.00 0.02
CA ARG A 375 25.95 15.12 -0.90
C ARG A 375 26.20 16.44 -0.19
N VAL A 376 25.71 16.60 1.04
CA VAL A 376 25.91 17.81 1.85
C VAL A 376 27.17 17.72 2.70
N CYS A 377 27.36 16.61 3.40
CA CYS A 377 28.44 16.48 4.39
C CYS A 377 29.18 15.13 4.34
N GLY A 378 28.95 14.29 3.33
CA GLY A 378 29.57 12.97 3.20
C GLY A 378 31.06 13.02 2.77
N GLY A 379 31.75 11.89 2.92
CA GLY A 379 33.13 11.68 2.43
C GLY A 379 34.09 12.82 2.74
N ASP A 380 34.83 13.25 1.72
CA ASP A 380 35.86 14.31 1.79
C ASP A 380 35.29 15.73 1.55
N LEU A 381 33.95 15.89 1.54
CA LEU A 381 33.33 17.21 1.40
C LEU A 381 33.76 18.13 2.56
N PRO A 382 33.89 19.46 2.33
CA PRO A 382 34.31 20.41 3.36
C PRO A 382 33.32 20.45 4.52
N TYR A 383 33.79 20.96 5.66
CA TYR A 383 33.00 21.21 6.85
C TYR A 383 31.81 22.14 6.56
N VAL A 384 30.64 21.79 7.04
CA VAL A 384 29.42 22.58 6.98
C VAL A 384 29.10 23.11 8.38
N ALA A 385 28.68 24.40 8.47
CA ALA A 385 28.30 25.00 9.75
C ALA A 385 27.09 24.25 10.36
N PRO A 386 27.04 24.07 11.70
CA PRO A 386 26.02 23.29 12.37
C PRO A 386 24.60 23.74 12.03
N ASP A 387 24.32 25.02 12.07
CA ASP A 387 23.00 25.59 11.80
C ASP A 387 22.52 25.26 10.37
N SER A 388 23.41 25.39 9.37
CA SER A 388 23.12 25.05 7.98
C SER A 388 22.96 23.55 7.76
N LEU A 389 23.73 22.73 8.50
CA LEU A 389 23.64 21.28 8.43
C LEU A 389 22.33 20.77 9.04
N GLU A 390 21.91 21.37 10.16
CA GLU A 390 20.66 21.09 10.85
C GLU A 390 19.43 21.48 9.99
N GLU A 391 19.47 22.63 9.31
CA GLU A 391 18.45 23.05 8.36
C GLU A 391 18.28 22.01 7.23
N LYS A 392 19.40 21.53 6.66
CA LYS A 392 19.40 20.49 5.62
C LYS A 392 18.87 19.16 6.15
N HIS A 393 19.27 18.76 7.36
CA HIS A 393 18.73 17.59 8.03
C HIS A 393 17.21 17.66 8.14
N HIS A 394 16.67 18.72 8.72
CA HIS A 394 15.22 18.90 8.88
C HIS A 394 14.47 18.92 7.55
N PHE A 395 15.09 19.45 6.50
CA PHE A 395 14.49 19.43 5.17
C PHE A 395 14.41 18.00 4.62
N TYR A 396 15.52 17.27 4.57
CA TYR A 396 15.56 15.92 4.02
C TYR A 396 14.88 14.89 4.91
N PHE A 397 14.84 15.09 6.22
CA PHE A 397 14.07 14.28 7.15
C PHE A 397 12.56 14.37 6.85
N ARG A 398 12.02 15.58 6.69
CA ARG A 398 10.62 15.76 6.30
C ARG A 398 10.31 15.22 4.91
N GLU A 399 11.22 15.37 3.97
CA GLU A 399 11.09 14.80 2.62
C GLU A 399 11.04 13.26 2.67
N ALA A 400 11.91 12.63 3.44
CA ALA A 400 11.92 11.17 3.61
C ALA A 400 10.62 10.65 4.24
N LEU A 401 10.12 11.30 5.29
CA LEU A 401 8.84 10.96 5.92
C LEU A 401 7.65 11.20 4.98
N HIS A 402 7.67 12.28 4.20
CA HIS A 402 6.64 12.53 3.20
C HIS A 402 6.63 11.46 2.10
N ASN A 403 7.80 11.08 1.58
CA ASN A 403 7.90 10.02 0.58
C ASN A 403 7.49 8.66 1.15
N PHE A 404 7.88 8.37 2.40
CA PHE A 404 7.39 7.20 3.11
C PHE A 404 5.86 7.26 3.28
N SER A 405 5.26 8.38 3.67
CA SER A 405 3.80 8.51 3.83
C SER A 405 3.04 8.37 2.50
N LYS A 406 3.60 8.89 1.41
CA LYS A 406 3.03 8.81 0.05
C LYS A 406 3.04 7.39 -0.52
N THR A 407 4.00 6.56 -0.13
CA THR A 407 4.06 5.15 -0.55
C THR A 407 2.92 4.38 0.09
N LYS A 408 2.07 3.72 -0.72
CA LYS A 408 0.97 2.89 -0.22
C LYS A 408 1.54 1.69 0.56
N LYS A 409 1.16 1.57 1.84
CA LYS A 409 1.66 0.57 2.79
C LYS A 409 0.63 -0.49 3.10
N MET A 410 1.09 -1.65 3.54
CA MET A 410 0.28 -2.82 3.87
C MET A 410 0.10 -2.96 5.38
N GLY A 411 -1.00 -3.58 5.81
CA GLY A 411 -1.25 -3.91 7.22
C GLY A 411 -2.00 -2.85 8.05
N GLY A 412 -2.49 -1.77 7.42
CA GLY A 412 -3.30 -0.74 8.13
C GLY A 412 -2.47 0.37 8.78
N GLN A 413 -3.17 1.33 9.40
CA GLN A 413 -2.56 2.53 9.97
C GLN A 413 -1.61 2.21 11.13
N GLU A 414 -1.96 1.25 11.95
CA GLU A 414 -1.16 0.85 13.11
C GLU A 414 0.20 0.30 12.69
N PHE A 415 0.23 -0.58 11.70
CA PHE A 415 1.48 -1.06 11.11
C PHE A 415 2.27 0.06 10.44
N SER A 416 1.61 0.94 9.67
CA SER A 416 2.26 2.09 9.05
C SER A 416 2.91 3.01 10.09
N ASN A 417 2.24 3.29 11.21
CA ASN A 417 2.76 4.11 12.29
C ASN A 417 3.98 3.47 12.97
N ARG A 418 3.97 2.15 13.14
CA ARG A 418 5.10 1.40 13.70
C ARG A 418 6.35 1.52 12.82
N TYR A 419 6.22 1.30 11.51
CA TYR A 419 7.34 1.43 10.57
C TYR A 419 7.78 2.88 10.38
N GLN A 420 6.88 3.84 10.50
CA GLN A 420 7.23 5.26 10.52
C GLN A 420 8.10 5.59 11.74
N ALA A 421 7.72 5.15 12.93
CA ALA A 421 8.50 5.37 14.15
C ALA A 421 9.88 4.70 14.07
N GLU A 422 9.97 3.53 13.45
CA GLU A 422 11.24 2.85 13.20
C GLU A 422 12.13 3.64 12.21
N LEU A 423 11.54 4.15 11.12
CA LEU A 423 12.24 5.02 10.17
C LEU A 423 12.74 6.31 10.84
N GLU A 424 11.90 6.99 11.61
CA GLU A 424 12.27 8.21 12.33
C GLU A 424 13.48 7.96 13.25
N LYS A 425 13.48 6.85 13.99
CA LYS A 425 14.58 6.45 14.85
C LYS A 425 15.87 6.19 14.06
N GLU A 426 15.80 5.45 12.97
CA GLU A 426 16.95 5.16 12.13
C GLU A 426 17.54 6.41 11.47
N LEU A 427 16.70 7.34 11.01
CA LEU A 427 17.13 8.61 10.45
C LEU A 427 17.84 9.49 11.50
N GLU A 428 17.34 9.50 12.73
CA GLU A 428 17.96 10.23 13.85
C GLU A 428 19.32 9.64 14.23
N GLU A 429 19.45 8.31 14.31
CA GLU A 429 20.74 7.64 14.55
C GLU A 429 21.76 7.99 13.45
N MET A 430 21.31 8.04 12.22
CA MET A 430 22.14 8.40 11.07
C MET A 430 22.55 9.88 11.09
N TRP A 431 21.64 10.77 11.48
CA TRP A 431 21.92 12.18 11.70
C TRP A 431 23.03 12.38 12.73
N GLN A 432 22.94 11.70 13.87
CA GLN A 432 23.97 11.80 14.91
C GLN A 432 25.34 11.34 14.42
N SER A 433 25.40 10.31 13.59
CA SER A 433 26.65 9.83 12.98
C SER A 433 27.23 10.87 12.00
N LEU A 434 26.38 11.42 11.10
CA LEU A 434 26.81 12.42 10.11
C LEU A 434 27.22 13.74 10.75
N SER A 435 26.51 14.18 11.79
CA SER A 435 26.85 15.39 12.56
C SER A 435 28.19 15.24 13.25
N LYS A 436 28.50 14.10 13.89
CA LYS A 436 29.82 13.81 14.47
C LYS A 436 30.90 13.77 13.41
N HIS A 437 30.62 13.14 12.25
CA HIS A 437 31.58 13.09 11.14
C HIS A 437 31.91 14.50 10.62
N ASN A 438 30.89 15.33 10.40
CA ASN A 438 31.08 16.73 10.00
C ASN A 438 31.82 17.54 11.05
N GLY A 439 31.50 17.36 12.34
CA GLY A 439 32.23 18.00 13.42
C GLY A 439 33.72 17.66 13.46
N ALA A 440 34.11 16.42 13.13
CA ALA A 440 35.50 15.99 13.01
C ALA A 440 36.26 16.70 11.87
N LYS A 441 35.57 17.20 10.86
CA LYS A 441 36.17 17.97 9.74
C LYS A 441 36.44 19.44 10.07
N ASN A 442 36.01 19.91 11.25
CA ASN A 442 36.18 21.30 11.63
C ASN A 442 37.66 21.61 11.93
N LEU A 443 38.37 22.10 10.92
CA LEU A 443 39.76 22.51 11.01
C LEU A 443 39.94 23.61 12.06
N PHE A 444 38.97 24.53 12.25
CA PHE A 444 39.05 25.58 13.25
C PHE A 444 39.07 25.03 14.69
N SER A 445 38.39 23.91 14.95
CA SER A 445 38.49 23.26 16.28
C SER A 445 39.88 22.67 16.52
N ALA A 446 40.54 22.18 15.47
CA ALA A 446 41.91 21.67 15.56
C ALA A 446 42.97 22.78 15.70
N PHE A 447 42.72 23.97 15.13
CA PHE A 447 43.62 25.13 15.24
C PHE A 447 43.31 26.06 16.43
N ARG A 448 42.20 25.85 17.14
CA ARG A 448 41.77 26.71 18.25
C ARG A 448 42.87 26.84 19.35
N THR A 449 43.37 25.72 19.81
CA THR A 449 44.34 25.66 20.91
C THR A 449 45.69 26.31 20.53
N PRO A 450 46.35 25.96 19.39
CA PRO A 450 47.58 26.61 19.00
C PRO A 450 47.42 28.09 18.70
N ALA A 451 46.29 28.52 18.13
CA ALA A 451 46.01 29.92 17.85
C ALA A 451 45.91 30.76 19.16
N VAL A 452 45.17 30.24 20.16
CA VAL A 452 45.04 30.92 21.46
C VAL A 452 46.38 31.01 22.16
N LEU A 453 47.15 29.94 22.20
CA LEU A 453 48.48 29.93 22.81
C LEU A 453 49.45 30.86 22.08
N PHE A 454 49.42 30.92 20.75
CA PHE A 454 50.23 31.83 19.94
C PHE A 454 49.87 33.31 20.23
N VAL A 455 48.60 33.67 20.25
CA VAL A 455 48.15 35.03 20.59
C VAL A 455 48.59 35.40 21.99
N LEU A 456 48.48 34.47 22.96
CA LEU A 456 48.92 34.69 24.32
C LEU A 456 50.43 34.93 24.40
N VAL A 457 51.27 34.19 23.67
CA VAL A 457 52.72 34.40 23.55
C VAL A 457 53.00 35.81 23.02
N CYS A 458 52.34 36.23 21.95
CA CYS A 458 52.52 37.57 21.37
C CYS A 458 52.13 38.68 22.35
N LEU A 459 51.02 38.53 23.09
CA LEU A 459 50.58 39.49 24.09
C LEU A 459 51.57 39.59 25.26
N LEU A 460 52.04 38.47 25.78
CA LEU A 460 53.02 38.44 26.86
C LEU A 460 54.34 39.04 26.43
N TYR A 461 54.82 38.80 25.22
CA TYR A 461 56.04 39.37 24.66
C TYR A 461 55.94 40.90 24.52
N VAL A 462 54.84 41.43 23.98
CA VAL A 462 54.63 42.88 23.91
C VAL A 462 54.51 43.50 25.26
N LEU A 463 53.80 42.87 26.22
CA LEU A 463 53.63 43.36 27.57
C LEU A 463 54.99 43.39 28.31
N SER A 464 55.85 42.36 28.19
CA SER A 464 57.21 42.33 28.75
C SER A 464 58.03 43.47 28.20
N GLY A 465 58.00 43.73 26.86
CA GLY A 465 58.71 44.84 26.25
C GLY A 465 58.32 46.23 26.82
N VAL A 466 56.99 46.45 26.96
CA VAL A 466 56.45 47.69 27.53
C VAL A 466 56.86 47.86 28.99
N LEU A 467 56.80 46.79 29.79
CA LEU A 467 57.19 46.82 31.20
C LEU A 467 58.71 47.10 31.38
N LEU A 468 59.55 46.57 30.52
CA LEU A 468 60.99 46.89 30.48
C LEU A 468 61.23 48.35 30.14
N PHE A 469 60.52 48.88 29.14
CA PHE A 469 60.59 50.26 28.73
C PHE A 469 60.22 51.24 29.88
N VAL A 470 59.22 50.89 30.71
CA VAL A 470 58.73 51.67 31.86
C VAL A 470 59.67 51.47 33.10
N GLY A 471 60.62 50.60 33.00
CA GLY A 471 61.57 50.38 34.11
C GLY A 471 61.12 49.37 35.18
N LEU A 472 60.02 48.66 34.92
CA LEU A 472 59.43 47.64 35.84
C LEU A 472 60.02 46.24 35.56
N SER A 473 61.36 46.10 35.76
CA SER A 473 62.09 44.89 35.36
C SER A 473 61.66 43.61 36.07
N THR A 474 61.24 43.69 37.35
CA THR A 474 60.75 42.51 38.10
C THR A 474 59.41 41.96 37.49
N PHE A 475 58.49 42.82 37.05
CA PHE A 475 57.28 42.40 36.45
C PHE A 475 57.52 41.88 35.01
N ALA A 476 58.46 42.47 34.29
CA ALA A 476 58.86 41.96 32.96
C ALA A 476 59.44 40.53 33.09
N LEU A 477 60.24 40.24 34.10
CA LEU A 477 60.78 38.90 34.36
C LEU A 477 59.68 37.88 34.61
N VAL A 478 58.60 38.23 35.32
CA VAL A 478 57.46 37.37 35.55
C VAL A 478 56.73 37.09 34.22
N CYS A 479 56.54 38.12 33.33
CA CYS A 479 55.96 37.94 32.00
C CYS A 479 56.83 37.02 31.13
N ASP A 480 58.16 37.12 31.18
CA ASP A 480 59.08 36.27 30.43
C ASP A 480 59.05 34.82 30.91
N CYS A 481 58.93 34.60 32.21
CA CYS A 481 58.79 33.25 32.79
C CYS A 481 57.43 32.62 32.34
N THR A 482 56.36 33.40 32.40
CA THR A 482 55.03 32.90 31.95
C THR A 482 55.00 32.65 30.46
N LEU A 483 55.64 33.49 29.64
CA LEU A 483 55.82 33.28 28.19
C LEU A 483 56.54 31.97 27.91
N GLY A 484 57.63 31.68 28.68
CA GLY A 484 58.36 30.40 28.58
C GLY A 484 57.45 29.18 28.85
N VAL A 485 56.64 29.26 29.92
CA VAL A 485 55.67 28.17 30.22
C VAL A 485 54.65 27.98 29.10
N VAL A 486 54.12 29.05 28.53
CA VAL A 486 53.13 28.96 27.41
C VAL A 486 53.78 28.38 26.16
N MET A 487 55.04 28.77 25.85
CA MET A 487 55.79 28.21 24.71
C MET A 487 56.03 26.71 24.88
N VAL A 488 56.44 26.25 26.07
CA VAL A 488 56.61 24.81 26.36
C VAL A 488 55.27 24.07 26.25
N SER A 489 54.20 24.67 26.77
CA SER A 489 52.85 24.08 26.64
C SER A 489 52.43 23.93 25.19
N MET A 490 52.69 24.93 24.31
CA MET A 490 52.40 24.88 22.89
C MET A 490 53.22 23.77 22.18
N LEU A 491 54.52 23.66 22.48
CA LEU A 491 55.37 22.61 21.93
C LEU A 491 54.93 21.20 22.38
N THR A 492 54.61 21.08 23.67
CA THR A 492 54.06 19.82 24.25
C THR A 492 52.76 19.43 23.60
N TRP A 493 51.83 20.38 23.40
CA TRP A 493 50.57 20.13 22.69
C TRP A 493 50.81 19.67 21.25
N ALA A 494 51.71 20.35 20.50
CA ALA A 494 52.07 19.98 19.13
C ALA A 494 52.67 18.56 19.08
N PHE A 495 53.55 18.21 20.01
CA PHE A 495 54.16 16.88 20.13
C PHE A 495 53.11 15.80 20.39
N ILE A 496 52.18 16.05 21.33
CA ILE A 496 51.10 15.13 21.67
C ILE A 496 50.18 14.92 20.45
N ARG A 497 49.88 16.01 19.75
CA ARG A 497 49.00 15.97 18.57
C ARG A 497 49.64 15.18 17.41
N TYR A 498 50.94 15.34 17.21
CA TYR A 498 51.68 14.63 16.17
C TYR A 498 51.90 13.15 16.50
N THR A 499 52.25 12.82 17.77
CA THR A 499 52.59 11.45 18.19
C THR A 499 51.40 10.62 18.63
N GLY A 500 50.28 11.25 18.99
CA GLY A 500 49.08 10.61 19.54
C GLY A 500 49.26 10.04 20.96
N ARG A 501 50.44 10.26 21.62
CA ARG A 501 50.74 9.82 22.98
C ARG A 501 50.31 10.89 23.99
N TYR A 502 50.04 10.48 25.24
CA TYR A 502 49.67 11.37 26.36
C TYR A 502 48.42 12.25 26.10
N ARG A 503 47.34 11.65 25.50
CA ARG A 503 46.10 12.36 25.14
C ARG A 503 45.43 13.08 26.32
N THR A 504 45.55 12.58 27.54
CA THR A 504 45.03 13.22 28.76
C THR A 504 45.68 14.58 29.03
N VAL A 505 46.97 14.70 28.81
CA VAL A 505 47.72 15.97 28.97
C VAL A 505 47.34 16.93 27.85
N GLY A 506 47.20 16.44 26.61
CA GLY A 506 46.69 17.24 25.48
C GLY A 506 45.29 17.81 25.75
N GLY A 507 44.39 17.00 26.30
CA GLY A 507 43.04 17.44 26.69
C GLY A 507 43.04 18.53 27.77
N ALA A 508 43.94 18.45 28.75
CA ALA A 508 44.08 19.49 29.77
C ALA A 508 44.57 20.83 29.17
N ILE A 509 45.49 20.79 28.20
CA ILE A 509 45.96 21.99 27.48
C ILE A 509 44.84 22.59 26.64
N ASP A 510 44.06 21.77 25.95
CA ASP A 510 42.90 22.21 25.17
C ASP A 510 41.80 22.85 26.05
N GLN A 511 41.57 22.29 27.25
CA GLN A 511 40.63 22.85 28.22
C GLN A 511 41.12 24.19 28.77
N ALA A 512 42.41 24.31 29.13
CA ALA A 512 43.00 25.55 29.57
C ALA A 512 42.93 26.66 28.51
N ALA A 513 43.27 26.34 27.26
CA ALA A 513 43.13 27.28 26.14
C ALA A 513 41.68 27.71 25.92
N GLY A 514 40.71 26.78 26.13
CA GLY A 514 39.29 27.06 26.11
C GLY A 514 38.87 28.09 27.15
N VAL A 515 39.26 27.92 28.39
CA VAL A 515 38.97 28.87 29.50
C VAL A 515 39.53 30.27 29.20
N VAL A 516 40.76 30.35 28.67
CA VAL A 516 41.37 31.63 28.30
C VAL A 516 40.54 32.32 27.19
N LEU A 517 40.12 31.59 26.18
CA LEU A 517 39.30 32.13 25.10
C LEU A 517 37.91 32.61 25.59
N ASP A 518 37.27 31.88 26.49
CA ASP A 518 35.97 32.23 27.06
C ASP A 518 36.08 33.48 27.96
N GLN A 519 37.17 33.65 28.72
CA GLN A 519 37.45 34.88 29.46
C GLN A 519 37.66 36.08 28.55
N VAL A 520 38.39 35.94 27.45
CA VAL A 520 38.58 36.99 26.45
C VAL A 520 37.24 37.38 25.81
N ARG A 521 36.37 36.40 25.50
CA ARG A 521 35.01 36.65 24.97
C ARG A 521 34.13 37.44 25.96
N LEU A 522 34.22 37.16 27.24
CA LEU A 522 33.48 37.86 28.27
C LEU A 522 33.95 39.32 28.46
N MET A 523 35.21 39.62 28.14
CA MET A 523 35.81 40.95 28.25
C MET A 523 35.63 41.79 26.97
N ALA A 524 35.29 41.20 25.85
CA ALA A 524 35.04 41.89 24.59
C ALA A 524 33.73 42.68 24.65
N PRO A 525 33.71 43.98 24.32
CA PRO A 525 32.46 44.78 24.29
C PRO A 525 31.50 44.19 23.24
N ARG A 526 30.23 44.13 23.59
CA ARG A 526 29.11 43.55 22.77
C ARG A 526 28.99 44.11 21.35
N SER A 527 29.61 45.24 21.06
CA SER A 527 29.60 45.87 19.73
C SER A 527 30.47 45.17 18.68
N GLU A 528 31.47 44.34 19.08
CA GLU A 528 32.31 43.66 18.11
C GLU A 528 31.86 42.23 17.79
N LEU A 529 30.97 41.66 18.59
CA LEU A 529 30.38 40.33 18.31
C LEU A 529 29.50 40.29 17.05
N LEU A 530 28.96 41.47 16.64
CA LEU A 530 28.16 41.61 15.40
C LEU A 530 29.06 41.57 14.14
N VAL A 531 30.31 42.02 14.23
CA VAL A 531 31.25 42.01 13.10
C VAL A 531 31.81 40.59 12.85
N MET A 532 31.97 39.77 13.90
CA MET A 532 32.42 38.36 13.75
C MET A 532 31.31 37.44 13.21
N SER A 533 30.03 37.72 13.42
CA SER A 533 28.93 36.96 12.85
C SER A 533 28.69 37.29 11.39
N THR A 534 29.03 38.51 10.96
CA THR A 534 28.93 38.93 9.54
C THR A 534 30.11 38.46 8.71
N THR A 535 31.28 38.18 9.32
CA THR A 535 32.46 37.64 8.60
C THR A 535 32.30 36.15 8.26
N SER A 536 31.46 35.39 8.96
CA SER A 536 31.18 34.00 8.58
C SER A 536 30.26 33.89 7.32
N ALA A 537 29.53 34.95 6.97
CA ALA A 537 28.71 35.01 5.75
C ALA A 537 29.48 35.47 4.49
N GLN A 538 30.71 36.01 4.67
CA GLN A 538 31.55 36.48 3.55
C GLN A 538 32.70 35.54 3.15
N VAL A 539 32.81 34.35 3.73
CA VAL A 539 33.84 33.36 3.37
C VAL A 539 33.47 32.59 2.06
N THR A 540 32.33 32.86 1.47
CA THR A 540 32.00 32.35 0.12
C THR A 540 32.81 33.03 -1.01
N ASP A 541 33.59 34.07 -0.71
CA ASP A 541 34.38 34.78 -1.73
C ASP A 541 35.90 34.49 -1.71
N MET A 542 36.35 33.58 -0.84
CA MET A 542 37.78 33.19 -0.75
C MET A 542 38.24 32.32 -1.94
N THR A 543 37.37 31.74 -2.70
CA THR A 543 37.71 31.03 -3.95
C THR A 543 38.15 31.99 -5.04
N SER A 544 37.65 33.22 -5.03
CA SER A 544 38.12 34.29 -5.97
C SER A 544 39.53 34.77 -5.60
N ILE A 545 39.84 34.90 -4.33
CA ILE A 545 41.18 35.33 -3.87
C ILE A 545 42.25 34.26 -4.13
N TYR A 546 41.90 32.98 -4.03
CA TYR A 546 42.83 31.88 -4.32
C TYR A 546 43.14 31.75 -5.82
N GLN A 547 42.24 32.09 -6.67
CA GLN A 547 42.48 32.13 -8.12
C GLN A 547 43.41 33.29 -8.56
N HIS A 548 43.39 34.40 -7.83
CA HIS A 548 44.32 35.55 -8.10
C HIS A 548 45.71 35.38 -7.48
N LEU A 549 45.91 34.54 -6.46
CA LEU A 549 47.19 34.27 -5.83
C LEU A 549 47.95 33.08 -6.45
N LYS A 550 47.31 32.26 -7.26
CA LYS A 550 47.92 31.08 -7.89
C LYS A 550 49.11 31.41 -8.83
N PRO A 551 49.12 32.54 -9.55
CA PRO A 551 50.26 32.90 -10.40
C PRO A 551 51.49 33.38 -9.58
N LEU A 552 51.27 33.95 -8.39
CA LEU A 552 52.39 34.44 -7.53
C LEU A 552 53.09 33.32 -6.75
N LEU A 553 52.43 32.23 -6.46
CA LEU A 553 52.97 31.04 -5.82
C LEU A 553 53.77 30.13 -6.75
N CYS A 554 53.59 30.28 -8.09
CA CYS A 554 54.40 29.60 -9.10
C CYS A 554 55.73 30.28 -9.38
N LEU A 555 55.98 31.50 -8.90
CA LEU A 555 57.24 32.25 -9.10
C LEU A 555 58.24 32.09 -7.91
N LEU A 556 57.86 31.31 -6.87
CA LEU A 556 58.67 31.02 -5.71
C LEU A 556 59.01 29.51 -5.57
N ARG A 557 58.96 28.78 -6.68
CA ARG A 557 59.56 27.46 -6.81
C ARG A 557 60.74 27.45 -7.74
#